data_a74f13a9acc6659c6f6aaa98095d2603
#
_entry.id   a74f13a9acc6659c6f6aaa98095d2603
#
_cell.length_a   1.000
_cell.length_b   1.000
_cell.length_c   1.000
_cell.angle_alpha   90.00
_cell.angle_beta   90.00
_cell.angle_gamma   90.00
#
_symmetry.space_group_name_H-M   'P 1'
#
loop_
_entity.id
_entity.type
_entity.pdbx_description
1 polymer ?
#
loop_
_entity_poly.entity_id
_entity_poly.type
_entity_poly.pdbx_seq_one_letter_code
_entity_poly.pdbx_strand_id
1 'polypeptide(L)'
;MEFLIPLLLIGGGLVAIFYLRPKMKNSVTEIKYMQTKTISELKDMFSQMDASGLGDDYREFVELKGTVVSDNLVETPFSNRKVVYYNAKLAQVTETKEQYRENNGNVQTRVGKSENIISNEKSSQDISMKDNSSNEPIILEINGTGCKLDIPKTFDRFEPKGNLGNYRYFNSFSWNRFGAETLGFKMTESTIGENQSLYVIGEAFRVGNTIHIGKPQDTKKPFIVTTKSEEDLVNNSNQKALFYLVGGVIAIVVGIIMFIK
;
A
#
# COMPACT_ATOMS: atom_id res chain seq x y z
N MET A 1 -35.09 7.91 16.67
CA MET A 1 -33.99 7.71 15.68
C MET A 1 -33.30 9.03 15.27
N GLU A 2 -33.92 10.16 15.50
CA GLU A 2 -33.42 11.48 15.05
C GLU A 2 -32.10 11.92 15.71
N PHE A 3 -31.82 11.49 16.95
CA PHE A 3 -30.58 11.85 17.66
C PHE A 3 -29.38 10.95 17.37
N LEU A 4 -29.58 9.83 16.70
CA LEU A 4 -28.48 8.85 16.46
C LEU A 4 -27.46 9.38 15.44
N ILE A 5 -27.93 10.01 14.37
CA ILE A 5 -27.08 10.56 13.31
C ILE A 5 -26.20 11.71 13.84
N PRO A 6 -26.77 12.73 14.51
CA PRO A 6 -25.99 13.79 15.15
C PRO A 6 -24.91 13.25 16.11
N LEU A 7 -25.27 12.28 16.95
CA LEU A 7 -24.34 11.69 17.92
C LEU A 7 -23.18 10.95 17.24
N LEU A 8 -23.46 10.21 16.15
CA LEU A 8 -22.43 9.54 15.33
C LEU A 8 -21.49 10.54 14.64
N LEU A 9 -22.01 11.66 14.15
CA LEU A 9 -21.20 12.71 13.54
C LEU A 9 -20.26 13.37 14.58
N ILE A 10 -20.77 13.71 15.75
CA ILE A 10 -19.96 14.28 16.82
C ILE A 10 -18.90 13.29 17.29
N GLY A 11 -19.30 12.04 17.58
CA GLY A 11 -18.38 10.99 18.02
C GLY A 11 -17.30 10.66 16.97
N GLY A 12 -17.70 10.54 15.71
CA GLY A 12 -16.77 10.32 14.58
C GLY A 12 -15.79 11.48 14.38
N GLY A 13 -16.26 12.72 14.52
CA GLY A 13 -15.43 13.93 14.48
C GLY A 13 -14.39 13.97 15.61
N LEU A 14 -14.77 13.61 16.83
CA LEU A 14 -13.86 13.51 17.97
C LEU A 14 -12.79 12.43 17.75
N VAL A 15 -13.18 11.24 17.26
CA VAL A 15 -12.23 10.17 16.91
C VAL A 15 -11.26 10.63 15.83
N ALA A 16 -11.72 11.34 14.81
CA ALA A 16 -10.87 11.87 13.74
C ALA A 16 -9.81 12.85 14.30
N ILE A 17 -10.20 13.76 15.18
CA ILE A 17 -9.31 14.81 15.73
C ILE A 17 -8.36 14.23 16.77
N PHE A 18 -8.85 13.44 17.73
CA PHE A 18 -8.08 13.04 18.90
C PHE A 18 -7.37 11.70 18.76
N TYR A 19 -7.78 10.85 17.84
CA TYR A 19 -7.16 9.54 17.60
C TYR A 19 -6.46 9.43 16.25
N LEU A 20 -7.18 9.71 15.14
CA LEU A 20 -6.61 9.50 13.80
C LEU A 20 -5.55 10.53 13.42
N ARG A 21 -5.79 11.81 13.75
CA ARG A 21 -4.83 12.90 13.48
C ARG A 21 -3.49 12.73 14.21
N PRO A 22 -3.43 12.47 15.53
CA PRO A 22 -2.17 12.23 16.23
C PRO A 22 -1.41 11.02 15.68
N LYS A 23 -2.14 9.95 15.35
CA LYS A 23 -1.52 8.75 14.76
C LYS A 23 -0.79 9.06 13.44
N MET A 24 -1.37 9.93 12.59
CA MET A 24 -0.70 10.37 11.35
C MET A 24 0.51 11.25 11.65
N LYS A 25 0.42 12.16 12.62
CA LYS A 25 1.53 13.03 13.01
C LYS A 25 2.69 12.26 13.65
N ASN A 26 2.43 11.28 14.49
CA ASN A 26 3.47 10.48 15.13
C ASN A 26 4.26 9.68 14.10
N SER A 27 3.59 9.10 13.08
CA SER A 27 4.26 8.42 11.98
C SER A 27 5.22 9.35 11.20
N VAL A 28 4.85 10.64 11.04
CA VAL A 28 5.71 11.66 10.41
C VAL A 28 6.92 11.95 11.28
N THR A 29 6.71 12.09 12.58
CA THR A 29 7.78 12.40 13.54
C THR A 29 8.83 11.30 13.57
N GLU A 30 8.41 10.04 13.62
CA GLU A 30 9.34 8.91 13.58
C GLU A 30 10.18 8.90 12.30
N ILE A 31 9.55 9.07 11.13
CA ILE A 31 10.26 9.13 9.84
C ILE A 31 11.24 10.31 9.81
N LYS A 32 10.81 11.51 10.17
CA LYS A 32 11.59 12.74 10.08
C LYS A 32 12.85 12.78 10.96
N TYR A 33 12.85 12.04 12.08
CA TYR A 33 13.97 12.03 13.02
C TYR A 33 14.85 10.79 12.90
N MET A 34 14.53 9.86 12.01
CA MET A 34 15.44 8.77 11.67
C MET A 34 16.60 9.31 10.84
N GLN A 35 17.81 8.82 11.10
CA GLN A 35 18.96 9.07 10.25
C GLN A 35 19.00 8.00 9.16
N THR A 36 18.99 8.44 7.92
CA THR A 36 19.21 7.54 6.78
C THR A 36 20.60 6.94 6.89
N LYS A 37 20.70 5.62 6.99
CA LYS A 37 21.98 4.90 6.98
C LYS A 37 22.33 4.50 5.55
N THR A 38 23.60 4.29 5.31
CA THR A 38 24.10 3.64 4.10
C THR A 38 24.23 2.13 4.31
N ILE A 39 24.25 1.37 3.20
CA ILE A 39 24.46 -0.07 3.26
C ILE A 39 25.85 -0.40 3.83
N SER A 40 26.87 0.41 3.54
CA SER A 40 28.20 0.23 4.11
C SER A 40 28.22 0.40 5.64
N GLU A 41 27.62 1.50 6.14
CA GLU A 41 27.48 1.71 7.59
C GLU A 41 26.77 0.55 8.28
N LEU A 42 25.70 0.04 7.64
CA LEU A 42 24.96 -1.09 8.17
C LEU A 42 25.83 -2.37 8.24
N LYS A 43 26.62 -2.64 7.20
CA LYS A 43 27.56 -3.76 7.17
C LYS A 43 28.65 -3.64 8.23
N ASP A 44 29.18 -2.44 8.43
CA ASP A 44 30.18 -2.17 9.46
C ASP A 44 29.62 -2.43 10.86
N MET A 45 28.37 -2.03 11.11
CA MET A 45 27.68 -2.32 12.38
C MET A 45 27.53 -3.83 12.62
N PHE A 46 27.06 -4.58 11.63
CA PHE A 46 26.96 -6.04 11.74
C PHE A 46 28.32 -6.69 11.97
N SER A 47 29.37 -6.24 11.28
CA SER A 47 30.73 -6.75 11.46
C SER A 47 31.29 -6.49 12.87
N GLN A 48 31.00 -5.33 13.45
CA GLN A 48 31.38 -5.02 14.84
C GLN A 48 30.64 -5.91 15.85
N MET A 49 29.36 -6.20 15.58
CA MET A 49 28.59 -7.11 16.44
C MET A 49 29.06 -8.53 16.33
N ASP A 50 29.50 -9.00 15.16
CA ASP A 50 30.15 -10.30 14.98
C ASP A 50 31.43 -10.41 15.82
N ALA A 51 32.28 -9.38 15.76
CA ALA A 51 33.52 -9.36 16.54
C ALA A 51 33.27 -9.39 18.06
N SER A 52 32.10 -8.95 18.51
CA SER A 52 31.66 -9.02 19.90
C SER A 52 30.90 -10.32 20.27
N GLY A 53 30.66 -11.21 19.30
CA GLY A 53 29.91 -12.46 19.49
C GLY A 53 28.39 -12.30 19.56
N LEU A 54 27.88 -11.16 19.16
CA LEU A 54 26.44 -10.82 19.19
C LEU A 54 25.80 -10.76 17.79
N GLY A 55 26.53 -11.10 16.74
CA GLY A 55 26.13 -10.84 15.35
C GLY A 55 24.85 -11.55 14.90
N ASP A 56 24.65 -12.80 15.34
CA ASP A 56 23.48 -13.60 14.89
C ASP A 56 22.16 -13.09 15.44
N ASP A 57 22.18 -12.53 16.66
CA ASP A 57 20.97 -11.99 17.31
C ASP A 57 20.79 -10.49 17.09
N TYR A 58 21.78 -9.83 16.47
CA TYR A 58 21.74 -8.38 16.28
C TYR A 58 20.68 -7.98 15.26
N ARG A 59 19.89 -7.00 15.66
CA ARG A 59 18.86 -6.38 14.84
C ARG A 59 18.89 -4.87 14.97
N GLU A 60 18.69 -4.17 13.89
CA GLU A 60 18.72 -2.71 13.86
C GLU A 60 17.53 -2.17 13.09
N PHE A 61 16.78 -1.25 13.69
CA PHE A 61 15.71 -0.55 13.00
C PHE A 61 16.30 0.59 12.20
N VAL A 62 16.16 0.54 10.86
CA VAL A 62 16.88 1.41 9.93
C VAL A 62 15.98 2.06 8.92
N GLU A 63 16.44 3.21 8.43
CA GLU A 63 16.01 3.89 7.23
C GLU A 63 17.12 3.82 6.19
N LEU A 64 16.76 3.40 4.98
CA LEU A 64 17.70 3.21 3.86
C LEU A 64 17.12 3.80 2.58
N LYS A 65 18.01 4.31 1.74
CA LYS A 65 17.73 4.73 0.36
C LYS A 65 18.64 3.97 -0.58
N GLY A 66 18.09 3.42 -1.63
CA GLY A 66 18.88 2.66 -2.59
C GLY A 66 18.15 2.41 -3.90
N THR A 67 18.78 1.62 -4.74
CA THR A 67 18.32 1.30 -6.08
C THR A 67 18.13 -0.20 -6.21
N VAL A 68 17.03 -0.60 -6.81
CA VAL A 68 16.70 -2.01 -7.07
C VAL A 68 17.68 -2.60 -8.06
N VAL A 69 18.16 -3.79 -7.75
CA VAL A 69 18.99 -4.61 -8.65
C VAL A 69 18.39 -6.00 -8.77
N SER A 70 18.39 -6.58 -9.95
CA SER A 70 17.90 -7.95 -10.16
C SER A 70 18.46 -8.51 -11.46
N ASP A 71 18.89 -9.77 -11.40
CA ASP A 71 19.25 -10.56 -12.58
C ASP A 71 18.03 -11.33 -13.14
N ASN A 72 16.94 -11.39 -12.36
CA ASN A 72 15.73 -12.13 -12.71
C ASN A 72 14.52 -11.17 -12.79
N LEU A 73 14.09 -10.89 -14.01
CA LEU A 73 12.88 -10.11 -14.26
C LEU A 73 11.69 -11.03 -14.49
N VAL A 74 10.55 -10.66 -13.93
CA VAL A 74 9.27 -11.34 -14.12
C VAL A 74 8.38 -10.56 -15.08
N GLU A 75 7.59 -11.27 -15.88
CA GLU A 75 6.64 -10.64 -16.80
C GLU A 75 5.31 -10.40 -16.10
N THR A 76 4.78 -9.18 -16.22
CA THR A 76 3.47 -8.83 -15.64
C THR A 76 2.32 -9.45 -16.44
N PRO A 77 1.23 -9.89 -15.79
CA PRO A 77 0.17 -10.68 -16.44
C PRO A 77 -0.68 -9.89 -17.46
N PHE A 78 -0.81 -8.57 -17.31
CA PHE A 78 -1.70 -7.78 -18.17
C PHE A 78 -0.94 -6.92 -19.18
N SER A 79 0.14 -6.26 -18.76
CA SER A 79 0.90 -5.37 -19.65
C SER A 79 2.12 -6.03 -20.29
N ASN A 80 2.46 -7.28 -19.93
CA ASN A 80 3.60 -8.05 -20.42
C ASN A 80 4.95 -7.30 -20.26
N ARG A 81 5.07 -6.48 -19.21
CA ARG A 81 6.31 -5.77 -18.89
C ARG A 81 7.24 -6.66 -18.08
N LYS A 82 8.53 -6.55 -18.35
CA LYS A 82 9.56 -7.17 -17.52
C LYS A 82 9.89 -6.25 -16.35
N VAL A 83 9.69 -6.73 -15.14
CA VAL A 83 9.84 -5.97 -13.89
C VAL A 83 10.48 -6.84 -12.82
N VAL A 84 11.00 -6.23 -11.76
CA VAL A 84 11.52 -6.97 -10.61
C VAL A 84 10.39 -7.48 -9.72
N TYR A 85 9.36 -6.67 -9.56
CA TYR A 85 8.20 -7.02 -8.74
C TYR A 85 6.91 -6.48 -9.33
N TYR A 86 5.83 -7.23 -9.22
CA TYR A 86 4.48 -6.76 -9.52
C TYR A 86 3.45 -7.18 -8.49
N ASN A 87 2.38 -6.40 -8.39
CA ASN A 87 1.12 -6.75 -7.77
C ASN A 87 0.01 -6.46 -8.78
N ALA A 88 -0.59 -7.51 -9.32
CA ALA A 88 -1.61 -7.46 -10.35
C ALA A 88 -2.97 -7.83 -9.77
N LYS A 89 -3.98 -6.98 -10.00
CA LYS A 89 -5.35 -7.21 -9.55
C LYS A 89 -6.29 -7.21 -10.73
N LEU A 90 -7.16 -8.20 -10.75
CA LEU A 90 -8.28 -8.32 -11.67
C LEU A 90 -9.57 -8.14 -10.87
N ALA A 91 -10.38 -7.17 -11.24
CA ALA A 91 -11.70 -6.95 -10.67
C ALA A 91 -12.78 -7.11 -11.74
N GLN A 92 -13.83 -7.86 -11.43
CA GLN A 92 -15.06 -7.89 -12.20
C GLN A 92 -15.84 -6.61 -11.94
N VAL A 93 -16.30 -5.95 -12.99
CA VAL A 93 -17.19 -4.78 -12.90
C VAL A 93 -18.60 -5.20 -13.31
N THR A 94 -19.53 -5.05 -12.38
CA THR A 94 -20.95 -5.41 -12.57
C THR A 94 -21.83 -4.19 -12.51
N GLU A 95 -22.96 -4.24 -13.24
CA GLU A 95 -24.05 -3.28 -13.08
C GLU A 95 -24.84 -3.62 -11.82
N THR A 96 -25.11 -2.62 -10.99
CA THR A 96 -25.98 -2.74 -9.83
C THR A 96 -27.21 -1.87 -10.02
N LYS A 97 -28.38 -2.41 -9.67
CA LYS A 97 -29.67 -1.69 -9.73
C LYS A 97 -30.23 -1.60 -8.33
N GLU A 98 -30.25 -0.42 -7.76
CA GLU A 98 -30.87 -0.14 -6.48
C GLU A 98 -32.21 0.59 -6.69
N GLN A 99 -33.30 -0.02 -6.19
CA GLN A 99 -34.59 0.64 -6.17
C GLN A 99 -34.73 1.43 -4.87
N TYR A 100 -35.03 2.70 -4.96
CA TYR A 100 -35.37 3.52 -3.81
C TYR A 100 -36.69 4.24 -4.03
N ARG A 101 -37.43 4.46 -2.94
CA ARG A 101 -38.70 5.16 -2.94
C ARG A 101 -38.47 6.61 -2.54
N GLU A 102 -38.90 7.53 -3.40
CA GLU A 102 -38.90 8.96 -3.07
C GLU A 102 -40.01 9.28 -2.06
N ASN A 103 -39.91 10.46 -1.43
CA ASN A 103 -40.91 10.95 -0.46
C ASN A 103 -42.31 11.12 -1.07
N ASN A 104 -42.43 11.26 -2.40
CA ASN A 104 -43.68 11.31 -3.14
C ASN A 104 -44.30 9.94 -3.44
N GLY A 105 -43.66 8.84 -2.98
CA GLY A 105 -44.11 7.47 -3.17
C GLY A 105 -43.65 6.80 -4.47
N ASN A 106 -43.00 7.54 -5.38
CA ASN A 106 -42.49 6.98 -6.63
C ASN A 106 -41.26 6.10 -6.39
N VAL A 107 -41.20 4.95 -7.08
CA VAL A 107 -40.04 4.08 -7.09
C VAL A 107 -39.14 4.48 -8.24
N GLN A 108 -37.91 4.86 -7.90
CA GLN A 108 -36.86 5.11 -8.87
C GLN A 108 -35.79 4.03 -8.80
N THR A 109 -35.15 3.75 -9.94
CA THR A 109 -34.03 2.82 -10.03
C THR A 109 -32.74 3.60 -10.26
N ARG A 110 -31.82 3.51 -9.31
CA ARG A 110 -30.46 4.00 -9.46
C ARG A 110 -29.58 2.90 -10.03
N VAL A 111 -28.94 3.19 -11.16
CA VAL A 111 -27.96 2.30 -11.76
C VAL A 111 -26.58 2.70 -11.26
N GLY A 112 -25.88 1.76 -10.67
CA GLY A 112 -24.51 1.92 -10.18
C GLY A 112 -23.56 0.89 -10.78
N LYS A 113 -22.29 0.97 -10.42
CA LYS A 113 -21.28 -0.06 -10.76
C LYS A 113 -20.65 -0.55 -9.47
N SER A 114 -20.41 -1.86 -9.40
CA SER A 114 -19.68 -2.51 -8.32
C SER A 114 -18.42 -3.16 -8.89
N GLU A 115 -17.31 -3.08 -8.16
CA GLU A 115 -16.05 -3.75 -8.48
C GLU A 115 -15.80 -4.87 -7.46
N ASN A 116 -15.67 -6.10 -7.95
CA ASN A 116 -15.36 -7.29 -7.16
C ASN A 116 -13.99 -7.82 -7.58
N ILE A 117 -13.02 -7.85 -6.66
CA ILE A 117 -11.69 -8.43 -6.93
C ILE A 117 -11.85 -9.95 -7.05
N ILE A 118 -11.50 -10.50 -8.20
CA ILE A 118 -11.57 -11.92 -8.52
C ILE A 118 -10.20 -12.60 -8.57
N SER A 119 -9.14 -11.81 -8.73
CA SER A 119 -7.75 -12.27 -8.65
C SER A 119 -6.84 -11.16 -8.10
N ASN A 120 -5.90 -11.57 -7.27
CA ASN A 120 -4.82 -10.70 -6.79
C ASN A 120 -3.54 -11.54 -6.80
N GLU A 121 -2.67 -11.26 -7.76
CA GLU A 121 -1.44 -12.00 -8.00
C GLU A 121 -0.23 -11.11 -7.73
N LYS A 122 0.78 -11.67 -7.10
CA LYS A 122 2.04 -10.98 -6.80
C LYS A 122 3.20 -11.86 -7.21
N SER A 123 4.30 -11.23 -7.63
CA SER A 123 5.56 -11.94 -7.74
C SER A 123 6.01 -12.44 -6.37
N SER A 124 6.60 -13.63 -6.33
CA SER A 124 6.99 -14.30 -5.07
C SER A 124 8.44 -14.02 -4.65
N GLN A 125 9.22 -13.33 -5.48
CA GLN A 125 10.63 -13.05 -5.19
C GLN A 125 10.80 -11.82 -4.29
N ASP A 126 11.79 -11.88 -3.42
CA ASP A 126 12.25 -10.74 -2.66
C ASP A 126 13.06 -9.79 -3.55
N ILE A 127 13.25 -8.57 -3.09
CA ILE A 127 13.92 -7.53 -3.85
C ILE A 127 15.33 -7.32 -3.33
N SER A 128 16.32 -7.36 -4.23
CA SER A 128 17.67 -6.92 -3.93
C SER A 128 17.82 -5.41 -4.16
N MET A 129 18.46 -4.74 -3.22
CA MET A 129 18.70 -3.30 -3.26
C MET A 129 20.17 -3.01 -2.96
N LYS A 130 20.75 -2.04 -3.67
CA LYS A 130 22.07 -1.48 -3.39
C LYS A 130 22.01 0.04 -3.32
N ASP A 131 23.01 0.63 -2.71
CA ASP A 131 23.28 2.07 -2.77
C ASP A 131 24.70 2.32 -3.35
N ASN A 132 25.11 3.58 -3.34
CA ASN A 132 26.44 3.96 -3.85
C ASN A 132 27.58 3.62 -2.85
N SER A 133 27.27 3.20 -1.65
CA SER A 133 28.25 2.92 -0.60
C SER A 133 28.77 1.49 -0.62
N SER A 134 28.01 0.56 -1.24
CA SER A 134 28.32 -0.88 -1.27
C SER A 134 28.00 -1.51 -2.63
N ASN A 135 28.91 -2.35 -3.11
CA ASN A 135 28.68 -3.16 -4.32
C ASN A 135 27.80 -4.39 -4.05
N GLU A 136 27.73 -4.86 -2.81
CA GLU A 136 26.92 -6.01 -2.44
C GLU A 136 25.52 -5.57 -2.05
N PRO A 137 24.49 -6.15 -2.64
CA PRO A 137 23.11 -5.82 -2.33
C PRO A 137 22.68 -6.36 -0.96
N ILE A 138 21.65 -5.75 -0.42
CA ILE A 138 20.82 -6.27 0.69
C ILE A 138 19.50 -6.80 0.15
N ILE A 139 18.80 -7.63 0.92
CA ILE A 139 17.53 -8.24 0.52
C ILE A 139 16.39 -7.61 1.31
N LEU A 140 15.32 -7.23 0.60
CA LEU A 140 14.08 -6.71 1.17
C LEU A 140 13.02 -7.82 1.18
N GLU A 141 12.61 -8.28 2.36
CA GLU A 141 11.62 -9.36 2.54
C GLU A 141 10.19 -8.84 2.38
N ILE A 142 9.84 -8.38 1.20
CA ILE A 142 8.55 -7.73 0.92
C ILE A 142 7.37 -8.70 0.84
N ASN A 143 7.62 -9.98 0.63
CA ASN A 143 6.60 -11.02 0.49
C ASN A 143 6.09 -11.52 1.85
N GLY A 144 6.78 -11.18 2.94
CA GLY A 144 6.36 -11.45 4.30
C GLY A 144 5.11 -10.68 4.72
N THR A 145 4.53 -11.07 5.85
CA THR A 145 3.39 -10.35 6.44
C THR A 145 3.87 -9.04 7.07
N GLY A 146 3.13 -7.96 6.80
CA GLY A 146 3.33 -6.66 7.47
C GLY A 146 4.14 -5.64 6.70
N CYS A 147 4.62 -5.94 5.49
CA CYS A 147 5.19 -4.94 4.61
C CYS A 147 4.10 -3.99 4.08
N LYS A 148 4.27 -2.69 4.34
CA LYS A 148 3.49 -1.65 3.68
C LYS A 148 4.20 -1.24 2.39
N LEU A 149 3.79 -1.86 1.30
CA LEU A 149 4.33 -1.60 -0.02
C LEU A 149 3.52 -0.47 -0.69
N ASP A 150 4.15 0.71 -0.87
CA ASP A 150 3.54 1.88 -1.52
C ASP A 150 4.28 2.17 -2.84
N ILE A 151 3.86 1.49 -3.89
CA ILE A 151 4.44 1.52 -5.23
C ILE A 151 3.43 2.04 -6.25
N PRO A 152 3.90 2.68 -7.34
CA PRO A 152 3.02 3.27 -8.33
C PRO A 152 2.20 2.22 -9.07
N LYS A 153 0.97 2.57 -9.36
CA LYS A 153 0.15 1.86 -10.32
C LYS A 153 0.67 2.20 -11.72
N THR A 154 1.19 1.21 -12.43
CA THR A 154 1.81 1.37 -13.75
C THR A 154 0.91 0.93 -14.90
N PHE A 155 -0.17 0.22 -14.56
CA PHE A 155 -1.21 -0.17 -15.50
C PHE A 155 -2.57 -0.11 -14.81
N ASP A 156 -3.56 0.54 -15.47
CA ASP A 156 -4.95 0.64 -14.99
C ASP A 156 -5.86 0.69 -16.23
N ARG A 157 -6.58 -0.39 -16.49
CA ARG A 157 -7.39 -0.52 -17.68
C ARG A 157 -8.69 -1.26 -17.41
N PHE A 158 -9.78 -0.73 -17.94
CA PHE A 158 -11.05 -1.42 -18.01
C PHE A 158 -11.24 -1.99 -19.42
N GLU A 159 -11.56 -3.28 -19.51
CA GLU A 159 -11.91 -3.95 -20.77
C GLU A 159 -13.34 -4.49 -20.71
N PRO A 160 -14.18 -4.11 -21.66
CA PRO A 160 -15.51 -4.69 -21.80
C PRO A 160 -15.45 -6.21 -22.01
N LYS A 161 -16.47 -6.93 -21.55
CA LYS A 161 -16.55 -8.40 -21.62
C LYS A 161 -16.26 -8.98 -23.03
N GLY A 162 -16.63 -8.25 -24.10
CA GLY A 162 -16.41 -8.68 -25.50
C GLY A 162 -14.96 -8.59 -26.00
N ASN A 163 -14.08 -7.84 -25.32
CA ASN A 163 -12.71 -7.52 -25.82
C ASN A 163 -11.59 -8.31 -25.13
N LEU A 164 -11.93 -9.24 -24.25
CA LEU A 164 -10.97 -9.90 -23.37
C LEU A 164 -10.03 -10.89 -24.08
N GLY A 165 -10.38 -11.33 -25.26
CA GLY A 165 -9.53 -12.22 -26.10
C GLY A 165 -8.19 -11.62 -26.52
N ASN A 166 -7.99 -10.32 -26.32
CA ASN A 166 -6.73 -9.63 -26.63
C ASN A 166 -5.65 -9.82 -25.55
N TYR A 167 -6.00 -10.40 -24.40
CA TYR A 167 -5.08 -10.59 -23.29
C TYR A 167 -4.80 -12.09 -23.05
N ARG A 168 -3.54 -12.48 -23.06
CA ARG A 168 -3.08 -13.86 -22.78
C ARG A 168 -3.62 -14.40 -21.46
N TYR A 169 -3.69 -13.55 -20.46
CA TYR A 169 -4.18 -13.89 -19.12
C TYR A 169 -5.58 -14.52 -19.14
N PHE A 170 -6.43 -14.09 -20.07
CA PHE A 170 -7.81 -14.58 -20.16
C PHE A 170 -8.01 -15.83 -20.99
N ASN A 171 -6.96 -16.35 -21.65
CA ASN A 171 -7.08 -17.56 -22.46
C ASN A 171 -7.46 -18.81 -21.65
N SER A 172 -7.13 -18.82 -20.34
CA SER A 172 -7.48 -19.89 -19.39
C SER A 172 -8.75 -19.64 -18.60
N PHE A 173 -9.44 -18.52 -18.83
CA PHE A 173 -10.62 -18.13 -18.03
C PHE A 173 -11.90 -18.80 -18.54
N SER A 174 -12.65 -19.39 -17.62
CA SER A 174 -14.00 -19.91 -17.90
C SER A 174 -15.03 -18.77 -17.80
N TRP A 175 -15.43 -18.23 -18.95
CA TRP A 175 -16.34 -17.08 -19.04
C TRP A 175 -17.76 -17.37 -18.59
N ASN A 176 -18.20 -18.64 -18.63
CA ASN A 176 -19.56 -19.04 -18.29
C ASN A 176 -19.93 -18.82 -16.82
N ARG A 177 -18.95 -18.55 -15.95
CA ARG A 177 -19.18 -18.29 -14.53
C ARG A 177 -19.59 -16.84 -14.23
N PHE A 178 -19.52 -15.95 -15.21
CA PHE A 178 -19.85 -14.53 -15.02
C PHE A 178 -21.24 -14.22 -15.56
N GLY A 179 -22.10 -13.67 -14.72
CA GLY A 179 -23.48 -13.34 -15.02
C GLY A 179 -23.68 -12.28 -16.12
N ALA A 180 -24.91 -12.11 -16.54
CA ALA A 180 -25.27 -11.14 -17.60
C ALA A 180 -25.00 -9.68 -17.17
N GLU A 181 -25.05 -9.38 -15.87
CA GLU A 181 -24.76 -8.06 -15.27
C GLU A 181 -23.27 -7.66 -15.34
N THR A 182 -22.38 -8.57 -15.77
CA THR A 182 -20.96 -8.26 -15.93
C THR A 182 -20.73 -7.35 -17.11
N LEU A 183 -20.25 -6.13 -16.84
CA LEU A 183 -19.92 -5.12 -17.84
C LEU A 183 -18.56 -5.37 -18.47
N GLY A 184 -17.60 -5.82 -17.65
CA GLY A 184 -16.22 -6.08 -18.06
C GLY A 184 -15.32 -6.31 -16.86
N PHE A 185 -14.02 -6.10 -17.06
CA PHE A 185 -13.00 -6.33 -16.06
C PHE A 185 -12.04 -5.16 -15.98
N LYS A 186 -11.69 -4.80 -14.75
CA LYS A 186 -10.67 -3.81 -14.47
C LYS A 186 -9.39 -4.51 -14.08
N MET A 187 -8.35 -4.25 -14.84
CA MET A 187 -7.01 -4.77 -14.66
C MET A 187 -6.11 -3.69 -14.13
N THR A 188 -5.41 -3.96 -13.04
CA THR A 188 -4.44 -3.01 -12.48
C THR A 188 -3.15 -3.71 -12.13
N GLU A 189 -2.02 -3.07 -12.44
CA GLU A 189 -0.70 -3.52 -12.01
C GLU A 189 0.04 -2.40 -11.31
N SER A 190 0.64 -2.72 -10.17
CA SER A 190 1.63 -1.89 -9.50
C SER A 190 2.95 -2.61 -9.58
N THR A 191 4.02 -1.93 -10.01
CA THR A 191 5.29 -2.58 -10.33
C THR A 191 6.48 -1.85 -9.73
N ILE A 192 7.56 -2.60 -9.52
CA ILE A 192 8.91 -2.10 -9.25
C ILE A 192 9.80 -2.56 -10.41
N GLY A 193 10.36 -1.59 -11.12
CA GLY A 193 11.31 -1.84 -12.21
C GLY A 193 12.73 -2.02 -11.71
N GLU A 194 13.59 -2.51 -12.61
CA GLU A 194 15.03 -2.48 -12.41
C GLU A 194 15.53 -1.02 -12.34
N ASN A 195 16.57 -0.79 -11.55
CA ASN A 195 17.16 0.54 -11.32
C ASN A 195 16.20 1.58 -10.70
N GLN A 196 15.06 1.15 -10.19
CA GLN A 196 14.13 2.04 -9.51
C GLN A 196 14.63 2.38 -8.10
N SER A 197 14.61 3.67 -7.75
CA SER A 197 14.94 4.11 -6.40
C SER A 197 13.85 3.69 -5.41
N LEU A 198 14.28 3.18 -4.26
CA LEU A 198 13.42 2.82 -3.14
C LEU A 198 13.84 3.57 -1.88
N TYR A 199 12.84 3.90 -1.09
CA TYR A 199 12.94 4.33 0.29
C TYR A 199 12.39 3.22 1.19
N VAL A 200 13.17 2.78 2.16
CA VAL A 200 12.88 1.61 2.97
C VAL A 200 13.03 1.93 4.45
N ILE A 201 12.04 1.59 5.25
CA ILE A 201 12.08 1.59 6.71
C ILE A 201 11.75 0.18 7.18
N GLY A 202 12.60 -0.42 8.00
CA GLY A 202 12.39 -1.78 8.49
C GLY A 202 13.45 -2.18 9.49
N GLU A 203 13.42 -3.45 9.87
CA GLU A 203 14.43 -4.02 10.74
C GLU A 203 15.45 -4.81 9.93
N ALA A 204 16.71 -4.42 10.06
CA ALA A 204 17.85 -5.13 9.49
C ALA A 204 18.22 -6.31 10.39
N PHE A 205 18.48 -7.45 9.78
CA PHE A 205 18.96 -8.67 10.41
C PHE A 205 19.77 -9.49 9.41
N ARG A 206 20.49 -10.48 9.90
CA ARG A 206 21.32 -11.33 9.06
C ARG A 206 20.68 -12.68 8.81
N VAL A 207 20.80 -13.16 7.56
CA VAL A 207 20.52 -14.54 7.17
C VAL A 207 21.74 -15.06 6.44
N GLY A 208 22.50 -15.95 7.09
CA GLY A 208 23.83 -16.35 6.60
C GLY A 208 24.78 -15.16 6.51
N ASN A 209 25.33 -14.90 5.32
CA ASN A 209 26.23 -13.76 5.06
C ASN A 209 25.52 -12.53 4.50
N THR A 210 24.20 -12.56 4.34
CA THR A 210 23.45 -11.49 3.68
C THR A 210 22.63 -10.73 4.70
N ILE A 211 22.60 -9.41 4.58
CA ILE A 211 21.73 -8.54 5.37
C ILE A 211 20.37 -8.48 4.71
N HIS A 212 19.34 -8.75 5.49
CA HIS A 212 17.94 -8.65 5.12
C HIS A 212 17.28 -7.49 5.83
N ILE A 213 16.31 -6.87 5.19
CA ILE A 213 15.41 -5.88 5.79
C ILE A 213 14.00 -6.46 5.75
N GLY A 214 13.39 -6.56 6.91
CA GLY A 214 12.08 -7.15 7.05
C GLY A 214 11.22 -6.46 8.09
N LYS A 215 10.16 -7.18 8.48
CA LYS A 215 9.22 -6.71 9.51
C LYS A 215 9.92 -6.64 10.87
N PRO A 216 9.86 -5.49 11.57
CA PRO A 216 10.37 -5.36 12.92
C PRO A 216 9.71 -6.32 13.91
N GLN A 217 10.49 -6.83 14.87
CA GLN A 217 9.99 -7.61 16.01
C GLN A 217 9.06 -6.75 16.88
N ASP A 218 9.41 -5.47 17.07
CA ASP A 218 8.51 -4.52 17.70
C ASP A 218 7.37 -4.18 16.74
N THR A 219 6.18 -4.68 17.04
CA THR A 219 4.97 -4.49 16.23
C THR A 219 4.50 -3.03 16.11
N LYS A 220 5.03 -2.13 16.94
CA LYS A 220 4.77 -0.69 16.85
C LYS A 220 5.57 -0.02 15.74
N LYS A 221 6.71 -0.60 15.37
CA LYS A 221 7.57 -0.08 14.32
C LYS A 221 7.08 -0.55 12.94
N PRO A 222 7.07 0.33 11.93
CA PRO A 222 6.58 -0.02 10.59
C PRO A 222 7.64 -0.76 9.77
N PHE A 223 7.17 -1.57 8.81
CA PHE A 223 7.96 -2.01 7.67
C PHE A 223 7.36 -1.38 6.41
N ILE A 224 8.09 -0.44 5.81
CA ILE A 224 7.64 0.36 4.66
C ILE A 224 8.66 0.22 3.53
N VAL A 225 8.16 -0.09 2.33
CA VAL A 225 8.92 -0.05 1.09
C VAL A 225 8.16 0.80 0.09
N THR A 226 8.77 1.85 -0.42
CA THR A 226 8.11 2.80 -1.31
C THR A 226 9.06 3.37 -2.35
N THR A 227 8.50 3.80 -3.48
CA THR A 227 9.19 4.58 -4.51
C THR A 227 9.10 6.08 -4.28
N LYS A 228 8.35 6.51 -3.26
CA LYS A 228 8.21 7.93 -2.87
C LYS A 228 9.42 8.36 -2.07
N SER A 229 9.76 9.64 -2.18
CA SER A 229 10.76 10.25 -1.31
C SER A 229 10.26 10.36 0.13
N GLU A 230 11.18 10.54 1.07
CA GLU A 230 10.85 10.86 2.47
C GLU A 230 9.94 12.10 2.54
N GLU A 231 10.27 13.14 1.77
CA GLU A 231 9.50 14.38 1.72
C GLU A 231 8.06 14.14 1.25
N ASP A 232 7.85 13.30 0.23
CA ASP A 232 6.50 12.93 -0.24
C ASP A 232 5.72 12.17 0.83
N LEU A 233 6.37 11.27 1.59
CA LEU A 233 5.74 10.54 2.68
C LEU A 233 5.30 11.48 3.82
N VAL A 234 6.20 12.39 4.20
CA VAL A 234 5.92 13.43 5.22
C VAL A 234 4.76 14.32 4.78
N ASN A 235 4.81 14.83 3.55
CA ASN A 235 3.77 15.71 3.00
C ASN A 235 2.43 15.00 2.90
N ASN A 236 2.39 13.76 2.42
CA ASN A 236 1.16 12.98 2.32
C ASN A 236 0.53 12.71 3.70
N SER A 237 1.35 12.41 4.69
CA SER A 237 0.88 12.19 6.06
C SER A 237 0.38 13.48 6.71
N ASN A 238 1.05 14.62 6.48
CA ASN A 238 0.61 15.93 6.93
C ASN A 238 -0.72 16.34 6.28
N GLN A 239 -0.90 16.10 4.99
CA GLN A 239 -2.17 16.35 4.30
C GLN A 239 -3.31 15.49 4.90
N LYS A 240 -3.07 14.21 5.18
CA LYS A 240 -4.04 13.35 5.85
C LYS A 240 -4.38 13.84 7.26
N ALA A 241 -3.37 14.27 8.03
CA ALA A 241 -3.59 14.84 9.36
C ALA A 241 -4.44 16.12 9.31
N LEU A 242 -4.23 16.97 8.31
CA LEU A 242 -5.05 18.16 8.07
C LEU A 242 -6.48 17.79 7.66
N PHE A 243 -6.64 16.81 6.79
CA PHE A 243 -7.96 16.30 6.38
C PHE A 243 -8.77 15.78 7.58
N TYR A 244 -8.16 15.00 8.48
CA TYR A 244 -8.84 14.53 9.70
C TYR A 244 -9.20 15.67 10.64
N LEU A 245 -8.39 16.73 10.71
CA LEU A 245 -8.72 17.92 11.52
C LEU A 245 -9.94 18.65 10.95
N VAL A 246 -9.86 19.02 9.66
CA VAL A 246 -10.91 19.82 8.99
C VAL A 246 -12.21 19.02 8.90
N GLY A 247 -12.13 17.77 8.44
CA GLY A 247 -13.29 16.88 8.35
C GLY A 247 -13.94 16.59 9.70
N GLY A 248 -13.11 16.39 10.74
CA GLY A 248 -13.58 16.18 12.11
C GLY A 248 -14.31 17.41 12.67
N VAL A 249 -13.78 18.62 12.45
CA VAL A 249 -14.44 19.87 12.86
C VAL A 249 -15.77 20.06 12.14
N ILE A 250 -15.82 19.85 10.82
CA ILE A 250 -17.05 19.95 10.05
C ILE A 250 -18.10 18.95 10.56
N ALA A 251 -17.70 17.69 10.80
CA ALA A 251 -18.61 16.66 11.29
C ALA A 251 -19.21 17.04 12.66
N ILE A 252 -18.41 17.57 13.57
CA ILE A 252 -18.88 18.05 14.89
C ILE A 252 -19.87 19.21 14.71
N VAL A 253 -19.53 20.22 13.92
CA VAL A 253 -20.41 21.39 13.71
C VAL A 253 -21.75 20.98 13.09
N VAL A 254 -21.74 20.15 12.06
CA VAL A 254 -22.96 19.63 11.44
C VAL A 254 -23.77 18.80 12.45
N GLY A 255 -23.12 17.93 13.22
CA GLY A 255 -23.77 17.12 14.26
C GLY A 255 -24.45 18.00 15.33
N ILE A 256 -23.79 19.07 15.79
CA ILE A 256 -24.38 20.02 16.75
C ILE A 256 -25.59 20.75 16.14
N ILE A 257 -25.47 21.24 14.91
CA ILE A 257 -26.59 21.92 14.23
C ILE A 257 -27.81 21.00 14.08
N MET A 258 -27.58 19.72 13.74
CA MET A 258 -28.65 18.73 13.65
C MET A 258 -29.23 18.32 14.99
N PHE A 259 -28.45 18.47 16.10
CA PHE A 259 -28.89 18.14 17.45
C PHE A 259 -29.79 19.23 18.04
N ILE A 260 -29.62 20.49 17.61
CA ILE A 260 -30.36 21.65 18.11
C ILE A 260 -31.68 21.87 17.33
N LYS A 261 -31.80 21.33 16.12
CA LYS A 261 -33.05 21.34 15.34
C LYS A 261 -34.01 20.23 15.75
#